data_a5bcf40c9f69fb2eac249b5996833d7b
#
_entry.id   a5bcf40c9f69fb2eac249b5996833d7b
#
_cell.length_a   1.000
_cell.length_b   1.000
_cell.length_c   1.000
_cell.angle_alpha   90.00
_cell.angle_beta   90.00
_cell.angle_gamma   90.00
#
_symmetry.space_group_name_H-M   'P 1'
#
loop_
_entity.id
_entity.type
_entity.pdbx_description
1 polymer ?
#
loop_
_entity_poly.entity_id
_entity_poly.type
_entity_poly.pdbx_seq_one_letter_code
_entity_poly.pdbx_strand_id
1 'polypeptide(L)'
;MLLRLLRLFVFAAAPIILVASPARAAPEKVQYTGDAKPGTIVIQSEERRLYLITGKDHALKYPVGVGRSGEQWFGTTRIASKHIRPAWKPPVSLRGKRSPDFYIEAGSPRNPMGAAALVLVDNELAIHGTNNPASIGGLVSAGCIRMHNRDIMDLYGRVHVGTRVVFAK
;
A
#
# COMPACT_ATOMS: atom_id res chain seq x y z
N MET A 1 14.44 -46.08 -62.84
CA MET A 1 14.84 -44.68 -62.67
C MET A 1 13.93 -44.13 -61.54
N LEU A 2 14.45 -44.14 -60.28
CA LEU A 2 13.68 -43.82 -59.05
C LEU A 2 13.97 -42.37 -58.67
N LEU A 3 12.99 -41.48 -58.80
CA LEU A 3 13.08 -40.07 -58.34
C LEU A 3 12.79 -40.03 -56.84
N ARG A 4 13.79 -39.73 -55.99
CA ARG A 4 13.60 -39.45 -54.57
C ARG A 4 13.21 -37.98 -54.39
N LEU A 5 11.97 -37.73 -54.01
CA LEU A 5 11.50 -36.43 -53.55
C LEU A 5 12.04 -36.14 -52.14
N LEU A 6 12.95 -35.17 -52.04
CA LEU A 6 13.47 -34.62 -50.80
C LEU A 6 12.45 -33.60 -50.22
N ARG A 7 11.74 -33.96 -49.15
CA ARG A 7 10.85 -33.05 -48.46
C ARG A 7 11.65 -32.19 -47.51
N LEU A 8 11.82 -30.90 -47.80
CA LEU A 8 12.35 -29.90 -46.86
C LEU A 8 11.28 -29.63 -45.78
N PHE A 9 11.58 -29.97 -44.55
CA PHE A 9 10.82 -29.51 -43.37
C PHE A 9 11.37 -28.13 -43.01
N VAL A 10 10.59 -27.09 -43.26
CA VAL A 10 10.86 -25.73 -42.73
C VAL A 10 10.32 -25.65 -41.30
N PHE A 11 11.18 -25.70 -40.31
CA PHE A 11 10.82 -25.40 -38.94
C PHE A 11 10.60 -23.88 -38.77
N ALA A 12 9.37 -23.44 -38.69
CA ALA A 12 9.04 -22.06 -38.30
C ALA A 12 9.28 -21.91 -36.81
N ALA A 13 10.36 -21.23 -36.43
CA ALA A 13 10.60 -20.83 -35.04
C ALA A 13 9.63 -19.70 -34.67
N ALA A 14 8.62 -20.01 -33.85
CA ALA A 14 7.75 -18.98 -33.27
C ALA A 14 8.54 -18.11 -32.27
N PRO A 15 8.45 -16.77 -32.34
CA PRO A 15 9.12 -15.90 -31.38
C PRO A 15 8.47 -16.08 -30.00
N ILE A 16 9.28 -16.45 -28.99
CA ILE A 16 8.87 -16.45 -27.58
C ILE A 16 8.85 -14.99 -27.13
N ILE A 17 7.64 -14.42 -27.04
CA ILE A 17 7.43 -13.10 -26.45
C ILE A 17 7.58 -13.26 -24.94
N LEU A 18 8.73 -12.87 -24.40
CA LEU A 18 8.97 -12.77 -22.96
C LEU A 18 8.13 -11.60 -22.42
N VAL A 19 6.95 -11.88 -21.89
CA VAL A 19 6.15 -10.90 -21.15
C VAL A 19 6.86 -10.64 -19.83
N ALA A 20 7.67 -9.58 -19.77
CA ALA A 20 8.25 -9.11 -18.52
C ALA A 20 7.12 -8.67 -17.60
N SER A 21 6.81 -9.48 -16.57
CA SER A 21 5.95 -9.04 -15.46
C SER A 21 6.58 -7.80 -14.86
N PRO A 22 5.82 -6.70 -14.63
CA PRO A 22 6.36 -5.53 -13.97
C PRO A 22 6.84 -5.94 -12.57
N ALA A 23 8.15 -6.04 -12.40
CA ALA A 23 8.76 -6.23 -11.10
C ALA A 23 8.34 -5.04 -10.25
N ARG A 24 7.44 -5.27 -9.29
CA ARG A 24 7.03 -4.27 -8.32
C ARG A 24 8.26 -3.91 -7.49
N ALA A 25 8.79 -2.73 -7.73
CA ALA A 25 10.02 -2.24 -7.12
C ALA A 25 9.92 -2.24 -5.59
N ALA A 26 11.02 -2.54 -4.91
CA ALA A 26 11.23 -2.25 -3.50
C ALA A 26 10.97 -0.75 -3.23
N PRO A 27 10.71 -0.34 -1.96
CA PRO A 27 10.54 1.07 -1.66
C PRO A 27 11.72 1.87 -2.19
N GLU A 28 11.42 2.97 -2.84
CA GLU A 28 12.43 3.83 -3.45
C GLU A 28 13.19 4.59 -2.36
N LYS A 29 14.51 4.49 -2.34
CA LYS A 29 15.35 5.37 -1.52
C LYS A 29 15.45 6.72 -2.19
N VAL A 30 15.06 7.77 -1.48
CA VAL A 30 15.06 9.14 -1.99
C VAL A 30 15.80 10.09 -1.05
N GLN A 31 16.28 11.19 -1.60
CA GLN A 31 16.69 12.34 -0.80
C GLN A 31 15.45 13.01 -0.22
N TYR A 32 15.52 13.40 1.05
CA TYR A 32 14.42 14.05 1.77
C TYR A 32 14.91 15.35 2.40
N THR A 33 14.28 16.47 2.08
CA THR A 33 14.71 17.83 2.50
C THR A 33 13.88 18.43 3.64
N GLY A 34 12.97 17.66 4.24
CA GLY A 34 12.14 18.14 5.36
C GLY A 34 12.79 17.94 6.72
N ASP A 35 12.26 18.63 7.74
CA ASP A 35 12.80 18.65 9.12
C ASP A 35 12.39 17.46 10.00
N ALA A 36 11.72 16.45 9.42
CA ALA A 36 11.27 15.30 10.19
C ALA A 36 12.43 14.42 10.64
N LYS A 37 12.43 14.04 11.93
CA LYS A 37 13.48 13.20 12.51
C LYS A 37 13.45 11.76 11.95
N PRO A 38 14.61 11.07 11.87
CA PRO A 38 14.64 9.66 11.54
C PRO A 38 13.67 8.83 12.39
N GLY A 39 13.02 7.83 11.78
CA GLY A 39 11.96 7.03 12.38
C GLY A 39 10.56 7.63 12.27
N THR A 40 10.41 8.86 11.74
CA THR A 40 9.10 9.47 11.50
C THR A 40 8.52 9.01 10.17
N ILE A 41 7.22 8.76 10.14
CA ILE A 41 6.43 8.63 8.91
C ILE A 41 5.90 10.02 8.55
N VAL A 42 6.12 10.46 7.31
CA VAL A 42 5.53 11.67 6.74
C VAL A 42 4.67 11.28 5.55
N ILE A 43 3.41 11.70 5.55
CA ILE A 43 2.47 11.47 4.46
C ILE A 43 2.20 12.82 3.79
N GLN A 44 2.48 12.90 2.50
CA GLN A 44 2.21 14.07 1.66
C GLN A 44 0.96 13.79 0.83
N SER A 45 -0.13 14.49 1.17
CA SER A 45 -1.44 14.23 0.57
C SER A 45 -1.47 14.55 -0.93
N GLU A 46 -0.97 15.70 -1.33
CA GLU A 46 -0.97 16.14 -2.73
C GLU A 46 -0.10 15.25 -3.62
N GLU A 47 1.01 14.76 -3.09
CA GLU A 47 1.89 13.81 -3.78
C GLU A 47 1.33 12.39 -3.80
N ARG A 48 0.43 12.06 -2.86
CA ARG A 48 -0.02 10.68 -2.60
C ARG A 48 1.16 9.75 -2.34
N ARG A 49 2.05 10.21 -1.44
CA ARG A 49 3.26 9.51 -1.03
C ARG A 49 3.39 9.45 0.49
N LEU A 50 3.96 8.36 0.94
CA LEU A 50 4.39 8.18 2.32
C LEU A 50 5.91 8.06 2.33
N TYR A 51 6.55 8.78 3.22
CA TYR A 51 7.98 8.79 3.44
C TYR A 51 8.27 8.24 4.83
N LEU A 52 9.05 7.17 4.93
CA LEU A 52 9.68 6.76 6.19
C LEU A 52 11.07 7.39 6.22
N ILE A 53 11.29 8.32 7.15
CA ILE A 53 12.57 9.00 7.31
C ILE A 53 13.59 8.02 7.88
N THR A 54 14.67 7.78 7.18
CA THR A 54 15.71 6.80 7.56
C THR A 54 17.03 7.43 7.97
N GLY A 55 17.20 8.71 7.71
CA GLY A 55 18.39 9.49 8.06
C GLY A 55 18.12 10.98 7.96
N LYS A 56 19.16 11.80 8.17
CA LYS A 56 19.04 13.25 8.12
C LYS A 56 18.46 13.73 6.77
N ASP A 57 18.91 13.15 5.67
CA ASP A 57 18.56 13.60 4.31
C ASP A 57 18.00 12.47 3.45
N HIS A 58 17.52 11.38 4.05
CA HIS A 58 17.10 10.20 3.32
C HIS A 58 15.78 9.64 3.84
N ALA A 59 14.94 9.15 2.91
CA ALA A 59 13.70 8.45 3.21
C ALA A 59 13.48 7.26 2.29
N LEU A 60 12.62 6.35 2.74
CA LEU A 60 11.98 5.35 1.89
C LEU A 60 10.63 5.92 1.45
N LYS A 61 10.39 5.97 0.16
CA LYS A 61 9.18 6.50 -0.47
C LYS A 61 8.26 5.37 -0.92
N TYR A 62 6.98 5.47 -0.57
CA TYR A 62 5.93 4.53 -0.94
C TYR A 62 4.76 5.25 -1.61
N PRO A 63 4.17 4.70 -2.68
CA PRO A 63 2.92 5.21 -3.22
C PRO A 63 1.76 4.87 -2.27
N VAL A 64 0.83 5.81 -2.06
CA VAL A 64 -0.32 5.61 -1.18
C VAL A 64 -1.62 6.12 -1.81
N GLY A 65 -2.75 5.54 -1.39
CA GLY A 65 -4.07 6.15 -1.54
C GLY A 65 -4.42 6.89 -0.25
N VAL A 66 -5.02 8.07 -0.37
CA VAL A 66 -5.35 8.95 0.77
C VAL A 66 -6.85 9.22 0.86
N GLY A 67 -7.29 9.94 1.86
CA GLY A 67 -8.68 10.39 2.04
C GLY A 67 -9.20 11.18 0.84
N ARG A 68 -10.49 11.02 0.53
CA ARG A 68 -11.20 11.88 -0.42
C ARG A 68 -11.13 13.33 0.04
N SER A 69 -11.44 14.26 -0.87
CA SER A 69 -11.60 15.66 -0.51
C SER A 69 -12.62 15.79 0.64
N GLY A 70 -12.25 16.54 1.69
CA GLY A 70 -13.06 16.68 2.91
C GLY A 70 -12.92 15.54 3.94
N GLU A 71 -12.29 14.41 3.57
CA GLU A 71 -12.05 13.26 4.46
C GLU A 71 -10.58 13.16 4.90
N GLN A 72 -9.79 14.16 4.62
CA GLN A 72 -8.38 14.20 4.99
C GLN A 72 -8.22 14.89 6.35
N TRP A 73 -7.34 14.32 7.15
CA TRP A 73 -6.91 14.92 8.42
C TRP A 73 -5.47 15.39 8.27
N PHE A 74 -5.15 16.54 8.80
CA PHE A 74 -3.79 17.06 8.78
C PHE A 74 -3.29 17.23 10.21
N GLY A 75 -2.01 16.97 10.42
CA GLY A 75 -1.42 17.11 11.74
C GLY A 75 -0.48 15.96 12.11
N THR A 76 -0.32 15.74 13.39
CA THR A 76 0.61 14.73 13.93
C THR A 76 -0.13 13.77 14.86
N THR A 77 0.12 12.46 14.66
CA THR A 77 -0.34 11.37 15.52
C THR A 77 0.79 10.35 15.73
N ARG A 78 0.47 9.17 16.24
CA ARG A 78 1.38 8.05 16.45
C ARG A 78 0.70 6.73 16.12
N ILE A 79 1.51 5.69 15.87
CA ILE A 79 1.01 4.32 15.77
C ILE A 79 0.62 3.85 17.18
N ALA A 80 -0.65 3.49 17.36
CA ALA A 80 -1.20 2.94 18.60
C ALA A 80 -1.05 1.41 18.67
N SER A 81 -1.27 0.72 17.54
CA SER A 81 -1.14 -0.73 17.47
C SER A 81 -0.80 -1.21 16.05
N LYS A 82 -0.29 -2.45 15.96
CA LYS A 82 0.15 -3.07 14.70
C LYS A 82 -0.50 -4.45 14.59
N HIS A 83 -1.07 -4.76 13.43
CA HIS A 83 -1.79 -6.01 13.19
C HIS A 83 -1.43 -6.61 11.83
N ILE A 84 -1.14 -7.91 11.81
CA ILE A 84 -1.01 -8.69 10.59
C ILE A 84 -2.37 -9.29 10.24
N ARG A 85 -2.80 -9.13 8.99
CA ARG A 85 -4.09 -9.65 8.49
C ARG A 85 -5.24 -9.42 9.47
N PRO A 86 -5.50 -8.17 9.92
CA PRO A 86 -6.56 -7.92 10.89
C PRO A 86 -7.92 -8.30 10.32
N ALA A 87 -8.85 -8.74 11.16
CA ALA A 87 -10.26 -8.67 10.81
C ALA A 87 -10.68 -7.20 10.66
N TRP A 88 -11.66 -6.93 9.82
CA TRP A 88 -12.13 -5.57 9.60
C TRP A 88 -13.59 -5.41 10.02
N LYS A 89 -13.83 -4.48 10.92
CA LYS A 89 -15.15 -4.00 11.29
C LYS A 89 -15.32 -2.59 10.73
N PRO A 90 -16.36 -2.32 9.93
CA PRO A 90 -16.56 -0.99 9.39
C PRO A 90 -16.83 0.01 10.53
N PRO A 91 -16.21 1.21 10.50
CA PRO A 91 -16.60 2.30 11.36
C PRO A 91 -18.09 2.64 11.18
N VAL A 92 -18.69 3.26 12.18
CA VAL A 92 -20.13 3.56 12.16
C VAL A 92 -20.54 4.33 10.93
N SER A 93 -19.73 5.32 10.52
CA SER A 93 -19.92 6.15 9.34
C SER A 93 -19.95 5.36 8.01
N LEU A 94 -19.27 4.23 7.94
CA LEU A 94 -19.20 3.38 6.75
C LEU A 94 -20.07 2.12 6.83
N ARG A 95 -20.72 1.90 7.96
CA ARG A 95 -21.51 0.68 8.22
C ARG A 95 -22.76 0.61 7.35
N GLY A 96 -23.43 1.73 7.11
CA GLY A 96 -24.69 1.80 6.38
C GLY A 96 -25.77 0.95 7.07
N LYS A 97 -26.49 0.12 6.28
CA LYS A 97 -27.55 -0.79 6.78
C LYS A 97 -27.04 -2.12 7.34
N ARG A 98 -25.70 -2.32 7.47
CA ARG A 98 -25.14 -3.58 7.97
C ARG A 98 -25.40 -3.73 9.46
N SER A 99 -25.51 -4.98 9.93
CA SER A 99 -25.58 -5.30 11.36
C SER A 99 -24.43 -4.65 12.14
N PRO A 100 -24.69 -4.23 13.41
CA PRO A 100 -23.61 -3.78 14.31
C PRO A 100 -22.48 -4.81 14.47
N ASP A 101 -22.78 -6.10 14.32
CA ASP A 101 -21.82 -7.20 14.44
C ASP A 101 -21.18 -7.59 13.13
N PHE A 102 -21.51 -6.89 12.04
CA PHE A 102 -20.89 -7.16 10.74
C PHE A 102 -19.38 -6.93 10.79
N TYR A 103 -18.62 -7.91 10.37
CA TYR A 103 -17.18 -7.81 10.16
C TYR A 103 -16.75 -8.66 8.95
N ILE A 104 -15.55 -8.42 8.47
CA ILE A 104 -14.89 -9.24 7.47
C ILE A 104 -13.69 -9.91 8.13
N GLU A 105 -13.65 -11.23 8.01
CA GLU A 105 -12.65 -12.05 8.66
C GLU A 105 -11.22 -11.71 8.24
N ALA A 106 -10.28 -12.02 9.12
CA ALA A 106 -8.85 -11.95 8.88
C ALA A 106 -8.46 -12.81 7.66
N GLY A 107 -7.66 -12.23 6.76
CA GLY A 107 -7.18 -12.93 5.57
C GLY A 107 -8.20 -13.13 4.44
N SER A 108 -9.46 -12.71 4.62
CA SER A 108 -10.46 -12.75 3.53
C SER A 108 -10.01 -11.89 2.35
N PRO A 109 -10.15 -12.37 1.09
CA PRO A 109 -9.88 -11.57 -0.11
C PRO A 109 -10.74 -10.29 -0.20
N ARG A 110 -11.88 -10.27 0.49
CA ARG A 110 -12.78 -9.10 0.56
C ARG A 110 -12.38 -8.09 1.64
N ASN A 111 -11.39 -8.42 2.48
CA ASN A 111 -11.00 -7.57 3.58
C ASN A 111 -10.21 -6.33 3.07
N PRO A 112 -10.75 -5.11 3.27
CA PRO A 112 -10.12 -3.91 2.75
C PRO A 112 -8.80 -3.55 3.45
N MET A 113 -8.50 -4.13 4.63
CA MET A 113 -7.26 -3.87 5.37
C MET A 113 -6.03 -4.54 4.75
N GLY A 114 -6.23 -5.52 3.88
CA GLY A 114 -5.13 -6.21 3.21
C GLY A 114 -4.21 -7.00 4.15
N ALA A 115 -2.90 -6.93 3.90
CA ALA A 115 -1.91 -7.78 4.56
C ALA A 115 -1.55 -7.32 5.99
N ALA A 116 -1.65 -6.04 6.30
CA ALA A 116 -1.36 -5.49 7.64
C ALA A 116 -2.01 -4.14 7.84
N ALA A 117 -2.10 -3.71 9.11
CA ALA A 117 -2.54 -2.39 9.51
C ALA A 117 -1.70 -1.84 10.66
N LEU A 118 -1.42 -0.54 10.59
CA LEU A 118 -0.84 0.31 11.62
C LEU A 118 -1.96 1.26 12.06
N VAL A 119 -2.59 0.97 13.19
CA VAL A 119 -3.70 1.78 13.72
C VAL A 119 -3.13 3.01 14.39
N LEU A 120 -3.73 4.18 14.15
CA LEU A 120 -3.30 5.46 14.71
C LEU A 120 -4.01 5.77 16.03
N VAL A 121 -3.43 6.65 16.86
CA VAL A 121 -3.92 6.93 18.22
C VAL A 121 -5.35 7.47 18.23
N ASP A 122 -5.76 8.23 17.24
CA ASP A 122 -7.10 8.86 17.22
C ASP A 122 -8.16 7.98 16.51
N ASN A 123 -8.06 6.70 16.69
CA ASN A 123 -9.07 5.67 16.77
C ASN A 123 -9.71 5.05 15.55
N GLU A 124 -9.95 5.71 14.48
CA GLU A 124 -10.62 5.07 13.33
C GLU A 124 -9.72 5.09 12.10
N LEU A 125 -8.54 5.70 12.25
CA LEU A 125 -7.59 5.88 11.16
C LEU A 125 -6.48 4.84 11.23
N ALA A 126 -6.08 4.38 10.07
CA ALA A 126 -4.97 3.43 9.93
C ALA A 126 -4.18 3.67 8.64
N ILE A 127 -2.91 3.26 8.67
CA ILE A 127 -2.12 3.00 7.47
C ILE A 127 -2.21 1.50 7.24
N HIS A 128 -2.73 1.04 6.09
CA HIS A 128 -3.03 -0.38 5.90
C HIS A 128 -2.84 -0.84 4.45
N GLY A 129 -2.80 -2.13 4.25
CA GLY A 129 -2.82 -2.75 2.93
C GLY A 129 -4.13 -2.53 2.18
N THR A 130 -4.36 -3.27 1.13
CA THR A 130 -5.62 -3.14 0.38
C THR A 130 -5.98 -4.43 -0.36
N ASN A 131 -7.26 -4.68 -0.55
CA ASN A 131 -7.80 -5.64 -1.49
C ASN A 131 -8.07 -5.02 -2.88
N ASN A 132 -7.87 -3.71 -3.03
CA ASN A 132 -8.00 -2.99 -4.30
C ASN A 132 -6.71 -2.21 -4.63
N PRO A 133 -5.70 -2.87 -5.23
CA PRO A 133 -4.41 -2.24 -5.55
C PRO A 133 -4.52 -1.05 -6.50
N ALA A 134 -5.56 -1.00 -7.36
CA ALA A 134 -5.79 0.12 -8.28
C ALA A 134 -6.18 1.42 -7.55
N SER A 135 -6.53 1.36 -6.26
CA SER A 135 -6.84 2.53 -5.44
C SER A 135 -5.60 3.33 -4.98
N ILE A 136 -4.40 2.76 -5.15
CA ILE A 136 -3.16 3.44 -4.77
C ILE A 136 -2.85 4.58 -5.75
N GLY A 137 -2.48 5.73 -5.21
CA GLY A 137 -2.31 6.98 -5.97
C GLY A 137 -3.58 7.82 -6.08
N GLY A 138 -4.71 7.37 -5.53
CA GLY A 138 -6.00 8.05 -5.60
C GLY A 138 -6.45 8.70 -4.29
N LEU A 139 -7.50 9.53 -4.39
CA LEU A 139 -8.29 10.08 -3.27
C LEU A 139 -9.48 9.15 -3.01
N VAL A 140 -9.30 8.12 -2.19
CA VAL A 140 -10.18 6.93 -2.24
C VAL A 140 -10.74 6.47 -0.89
N SER A 141 -10.27 6.99 0.22
CA SER A 141 -10.67 6.53 1.55
C SER A 141 -11.52 7.56 2.31
N ALA A 142 -12.01 7.16 3.47
CA ALA A 142 -12.62 8.05 4.47
C ALA A 142 -11.58 8.45 5.55
N GLY A 143 -10.35 8.78 5.13
CA GLY A 143 -9.26 9.23 6.01
C GLY A 143 -8.10 8.25 6.15
N CYS A 144 -8.31 6.94 6.04
CA CYS A 144 -7.23 5.95 6.11
C CYS A 144 -6.22 6.09 4.95
N ILE A 145 -5.00 5.66 5.19
CA ILE A 145 -3.92 5.65 4.20
C ILE A 145 -3.76 4.23 3.67
N ARG A 146 -4.01 4.03 2.38
CA ARG A 146 -3.90 2.73 1.72
C ARG A 146 -2.52 2.54 1.10
N MET A 147 -1.97 1.37 1.27
CA MET A 147 -0.70 0.94 0.65
C MET A 147 -0.89 -0.36 -0.14
N HIS A 148 -0.01 -0.64 -1.07
CA HIS A 148 0.09 -2.00 -1.58
C HIS A 148 0.43 -2.97 -0.45
N ASN A 149 -0.07 -4.20 -0.51
CA ASN A 149 0.15 -5.20 0.54
C ASN A 149 1.64 -5.47 0.80
N ARG A 150 2.47 -5.47 -0.23
CA ARG A 150 3.93 -5.61 -0.09
C ARG A 150 4.53 -4.42 0.67
N ASP A 151 4.10 -3.21 0.33
CA ASP A 151 4.67 -1.98 0.88
C ASP A 151 4.30 -1.81 2.35
N ILE A 152 3.05 -2.14 2.73
CA ILE A 152 2.66 -2.11 4.15
C ILE A 152 3.41 -3.17 4.96
N MET A 153 3.70 -4.35 4.40
CA MET A 153 4.49 -5.38 5.08
C MET A 153 5.94 -4.93 5.28
N ASP A 154 6.55 -4.27 4.30
CA ASP A 154 7.89 -3.69 4.44
C ASP A 154 7.89 -2.58 5.49
N LEU A 155 6.95 -1.63 5.42
CA LEU A 155 6.81 -0.56 6.41
C LEU A 155 6.55 -1.12 7.82
N TYR A 156 5.69 -2.14 7.94
CA TYR A 156 5.38 -2.82 9.20
C TYR A 156 6.64 -3.35 9.89
N GLY A 157 7.57 -3.94 9.15
CA GLY A 157 8.84 -4.43 9.68
C GLY A 157 9.80 -3.34 10.18
N ARG A 158 9.61 -2.09 9.72
CA ARG A 158 10.53 -0.98 9.99
C ARG A 158 10.06 -0.04 11.10
N VAL A 159 8.80 -0.09 11.50
CA VAL A 159 8.21 0.82 12.47
C VAL A 159 7.71 0.09 13.71
N HIS A 160 7.47 0.81 14.80
CA HIS A 160 7.01 0.28 16.07
C HIS A 160 5.81 1.08 16.61
N VAL A 161 5.14 0.55 17.62
CA VAL A 161 4.13 1.29 18.40
C VAL A 161 4.80 2.54 19.00
N GLY A 162 4.13 3.69 18.90
CA GLY A 162 4.68 4.99 19.28
C GLY A 162 5.39 5.74 18.13
N THR A 163 5.68 5.08 16.98
CA THR A 163 6.23 5.78 15.80
C THR A 163 5.39 6.99 15.44
N ARG A 164 6.04 8.15 15.30
CA ARG A 164 5.40 9.41 14.93
C ARG A 164 4.93 9.37 13.49
N VAL A 165 3.71 9.86 13.25
CA VAL A 165 3.09 10.00 11.93
C VAL A 165 2.68 11.45 11.74
N VAL A 166 3.13 12.05 10.66
CA VAL A 166 2.77 13.41 10.23
C VAL A 166 2.01 13.29 8.93
N PHE A 167 0.82 13.91 8.84
CA PHE A 167 0.09 14.01 7.61
C PHE A 167 0.02 15.49 7.21
N ALA A 168 0.64 15.81 6.08
CA ALA A 168 0.75 17.13 5.51
C ALA A 168 0.02 17.19 4.14
N LYS A 169 -0.18 18.42 3.68
CA LYS A 169 -0.80 18.72 2.38
C LYS A 169 0.04 18.24 1.21
#